data_3b979b4a4cef3192e95eb412e77ae43a
#
_entry.id   3b979b4a4cef3192e95eb412e77ae43a
#
_cell.length_a   1.000
_cell.length_b   1.000
_cell.length_c   1.000
_cell.angle_alpha   90.00
_cell.angle_beta   90.00
_cell.angle_gamma   90.00
#
_symmetry.space_group_name_H-M   'P 1'
#
loop_
_entity.id
_entity.type
_entity.pdbx_description
1 polymer ?
#
loop_
_entity_poly.entity_id
_entity_poly.type
_entity_poly.pdbx_seq_one_letter_code
_entity_poly.pdbx_strand_id
1 'polypeptide(L)'
;AVRKENWEIAVVFTTNSATNQLTKADIKYLENHSYQKVLEAKRYALKQNVPTKSFVNESREADLMDLFKTISTLLSFVGFPIFTPVAALGDDSAQDDCFYIRYRGADVRAMYSKDGMNVLKDSKIAEEATNSFTRQKLIDKLIQDGFLNEIGIFIRDYNFSSPSTASSV
;
A
#
# COMPACT_ATOMS: atom_id res chain seq x y z
N ALA A 1 -8.73 21.94 -17.39
CA ALA A 1 -9.81 21.18 -16.75
C ALA A 1 -9.21 20.40 -15.58
N VAL A 2 -9.56 20.74 -14.35
CA VAL A 2 -9.17 19.99 -13.15
C VAL A 2 -9.88 18.64 -13.23
N ARG A 3 -9.12 17.54 -13.38
CA ARG A 3 -9.66 16.18 -13.27
C ARG A 3 -10.22 16.04 -11.85
N LYS A 4 -11.53 15.91 -11.71
CA LYS A 4 -12.16 15.48 -10.45
C LYS A 4 -11.66 14.04 -10.20
N GLU A 5 -10.71 13.87 -9.29
CA GLU A 5 -10.38 12.56 -8.75
C GLU A 5 -11.57 12.12 -7.90
N ASN A 6 -12.16 11.00 -8.25
CA ASN A 6 -13.19 10.39 -7.41
C ASN A 6 -12.49 9.71 -6.23
N TRP A 7 -12.66 10.26 -5.04
CA TRP A 7 -12.19 9.64 -3.81
C TRP A 7 -13.18 8.54 -3.42
N GLU A 8 -12.68 7.35 -3.22
CA GLU A 8 -13.49 6.23 -2.74
C GLU A 8 -13.59 6.25 -1.21
N ILE A 9 -12.48 6.58 -0.52
CA ILE A 9 -12.40 6.61 0.93
C ILE A 9 -11.56 7.81 1.36
N ALA A 10 -12.02 8.50 2.41
CA ALA A 10 -11.26 9.52 3.11
C ALA A 10 -11.24 9.21 4.61
N VAL A 11 -10.07 9.22 5.23
CA VAL A 11 -9.90 9.06 6.67
C VAL A 11 -9.39 10.37 7.24
N VAL A 12 -10.09 10.92 8.24
CA VAL A 12 -9.77 12.20 8.86
C VAL A 12 -9.41 11.97 10.32
N PHE A 13 -8.26 12.51 10.74
CA PHE A 13 -7.82 12.50 12.13
C PHE A 13 -7.92 13.90 12.72
N THR A 14 -8.50 14.00 13.89
CA THR A 14 -8.60 15.26 14.64
C THR A 14 -8.11 15.04 16.07
N THR A 15 -7.52 16.08 16.66
CA THR A 15 -7.17 16.05 18.09
C THR A 15 -8.36 16.52 18.90
N ASN A 16 -8.65 15.83 20.00
CA ASN A 16 -9.76 16.18 20.94
C ASN A 16 -9.25 16.99 22.15
N SER A 17 -8.18 17.76 21.98
CA SER A 17 -7.60 18.54 23.09
C SER A 17 -7.55 20.01 22.71
N ALA A 18 -8.12 20.87 23.57
CA ALA A 18 -8.01 22.32 23.43
C ALA A 18 -6.58 22.82 23.64
N THR A 19 -5.75 22.07 24.38
CA THR A 19 -4.38 22.45 24.74
C THR A 19 -3.31 21.88 23.83
N ASN A 20 -3.62 20.87 23.02
CA ASN A 20 -2.67 20.22 22.11
C ASN A 20 -3.20 20.20 20.66
N GLN A 21 -3.55 21.37 20.16
CA GLN A 21 -3.97 21.50 18.77
C GLN A 21 -2.80 21.37 17.81
N LEU A 22 -3.06 20.73 16.66
CA LEU A 22 -2.08 20.64 15.59
C LEU A 22 -1.96 22.01 14.89
N THR A 23 -0.74 22.52 14.85
CA THR A 23 -0.41 23.71 14.06
C THR A 23 -0.24 23.37 12.58
N LYS A 24 -0.22 24.38 11.72
CA LYS A 24 0.09 24.18 10.29
C LYS A 24 1.47 23.57 10.05
N ALA A 25 2.44 23.86 10.93
CA ALA A 25 3.78 23.26 10.88
C ALA A 25 3.74 21.77 11.21
N ASP A 26 2.99 21.39 12.25
CA ASP A 26 2.79 19.99 12.66
C ASP A 26 2.14 19.17 11.56
N ILE A 27 1.08 19.72 10.93
CA ILE A 27 0.38 19.05 9.83
C ILE A 27 1.33 18.80 8.66
N LYS A 28 2.10 19.80 8.24
CA LYS A 28 3.09 19.64 7.16
C LYS A 28 4.20 18.65 7.51
N TYR A 29 4.62 18.63 8.75
CA TYR A 29 5.61 17.66 9.23
C TYR A 29 5.05 16.23 9.15
N LEU A 30 3.86 16.00 9.69
CA LEU A 30 3.18 14.69 9.63
C LEU A 30 2.88 14.26 8.19
N GLU A 31 2.47 15.19 7.32
CA GLU A 31 2.23 14.90 5.91
C GLU A 31 3.50 14.40 5.20
N ASN A 32 4.62 15.11 5.37
CA ASN A 32 5.92 14.68 4.81
C ASN A 32 6.37 13.33 5.39
N HIS A 33 6.30 13.18 6.73
CA HIS A 33 6.68 11.93 7.39
C HIS A 33 5.81 10.75 6.92
N SER A 34 4.50 10.94 6.86
CA SER A 34 3.56 9.92 6.36
C SER A 34 3.86 9.54 4.92
N TYR A 35 4.14 10.53 4.05
CA TYR A 35 4.52 10.28 2.67
C TYR A 35 5.76 9.39 2.55
N GLN A 36 6.83 9.69 3.33
CA GLN A 36 8.04 8.87 3.35
C GLN A 36 7.75 7.44 3.82
N LYS A 37 6.91 7.28 4.86
CA LYS A 37 6.54 5.95 5.37
C LYS A 37 5.73 5.13 4.36
N VAL A 38 4.85 5.75 3.58
CA VAL A 38 4.14 5.06 2.49
C VAL A 38 5.10 4.63 1.38
N LEU A 39 6.09 5.48 1.03
CA LEU A 39 7.14 5.11 0.07
C LEU A 39 7.98 3.92 0.55
N GLU A 40 8.38 3.93 1.84
CA GLU A 40 9.13 2.83 2.46
C GLU A 40 8.31 1.53 2.48
N ALA A 41 7.01 1.64 2.81
CA ALA A 41 6.11 0.50 2.89
C ALA A 41 5.84 -0.17 1.54
N LYS A 42 5.95 0.56 0.42
CA LYS A 42 5.74 0.06 -0.96
C LYS A 42 4.40 -0.64 -1.21
N ARG A 43 3.42 -0.44 -0.32
CA ARG A 43 2.12 -1.11 -0.35
C ARG A 43 1.12 -0.42 -1.30
N TYR A 44 1.23 0.91 -1.44
CA TYR A 44 0.33 1.73 -2.25
C TYR A 44 1.12 2.65 -3.18
N ALA A 45 0.58 2.89 -4.37
CA ALA A 45 1.13 3.89 -5.28
C ALA A 45 0.71 5.30 -4.84
N LEU A 46 1.69 6.20 -4.73
CA LEU A 46 1.45 7.61 -4.42
C LEU A 46 1.31 8.40 -5.71
N LYS A 47 0.23 9.17 -5.84
CA LYS A 47 -0.05 10.04 -7.01
C LYS A 47 0.39 11.49 -6.80
N GLN A 48 0.78 11.86 -5.58
CA GLN A 48 1.14 13.23 -5.22
C GLN A 48 2.65 13.45 -5.23
N ASN A 49 3.05 14.71 -5.39
CA ASN A 49 4.43 15.13 -5.22
C ASN A 49 4.83 15.07 -3.73
N VAL A 50 6.15 14.94 -3.47
CA VAL A 50 6.70 14.93 -2.11
C VAL A 50 6.28 16.21 -1.37
N PRO A 51 5.55 16.11 -0.24
CA PRO A 51 5.18 17.29 0.54
C PRO A 51 6.40 17.99 1.13
N THR A 52 6.33 19.32 1.25
CA THR A 52 7.41 20.10 1.85
C THR A 52 7.51 19.79 3.35
N LYS A 53 8.70 19.38 3.81
CA LYS A 53 8.95 19.17 5.23
C LYS A 53 8.95 20.52 5.96
N SER A 54 8.19 20.64 7.06
CA SER A 54 8.23 21.78 7.95
C SER A 54 9.19 21.52 9.11
N PHE A 55 9.82 22.57 9.62
CA PHE A 55 10.61 22.48 10.84
C PHE A 55 9.70 22.45 12.06
N VAL A 56 9.97 21.54 12.99
CA VAL A 56 9.41 21.48 14.34
C VAL A 56 10.57 21.26 15.32
N ASN A 57 10.43 21.72 16.58
CA ASN A 57 11.46 21.47 17.57
C ASN A 57 11.46 19.99 18.02
N GLU A 58 12.55 19.53 18.61
CA GLU A 58 12.77 18.13 18.97
C GLU A 58 11.68 17.57 19.91
N SER A 59 11.27 18.36 20.92
CA SER A 59 10.21 17.96 21.84
C SER A 59 8.87 17.75 21.10
N ARG A 60 8.54 18.67 20.19
CA ARG A 60 7.31 18.58 19.40
C ARG A 60 7.38 17.45 18.38
N GLU A 61 8.56 17.17 17.83
CA GLU A 61 8.78 16.04 16.93
C GLU A 61 8.45 14.71 17.64
N ALA A 62 8.90 14.55 18.90
CA ALA A 62 8.59 13.35 19.70
C ALA A 62 7.08 13.16 19.88
N ASP A 63 6.35 14.23 20.25
CA ASP A 63 4.88 14.20 20.37
C ASP A 63 4.19 13.81 19.03
N LEU A 64 4.67 14.37 17.93
CA LEU A 64 4.13 14.08 16.60
C LEU A 64 4.42 12.64 16.18
N MET A 65 5.56 12.06 16.56
CA MET A 65 5.87 10.66 16.30
C MET A 65 4.96 9.71 17.07
N ASP A 66 4.62 10.03 18.32
CA ASP A 66 3.67 9.22 19.09
C ASP A 66 2.24 9.34 18.53
N LEU A 67 1.86 10.52 18.08
CA LEU A 67 0.60 10.71 17.34
C LEU A 67 0.60 9.90 16.03
N PHE A 68 1.70 9.91 15.27
CA PHE A 68 1.82 9.13 14.04
C PHE A 68 1.70 7.62 14.30
N LYS A 69 2.31 7.09 15.35
CA LYS A 69 2.15 5.68 15.76
C LYS A 69 0.69 5.34 16.02
N THR A 70 -0.02 6.22 16.73
CA THR A 70 -1.46 6.06 17.00
C THR A 70 -2.27 6.05 15.70
N ILE A 71 -2.01 6.98 14.79
CA ILE A 71 -2.64 7.04 13.45
C ILE A 71 -2.39 5.75 12.68
N SER A 72 -1.14 5.28 12.65
CA SER A 72 -0.75 4.04 11.96
C SER A 72 -1.48 2.82 12.51
N THR A 73 -1.58 2.72 13.85
CA THR A 73 -2.31 1.64 14.51
C THR A 73 -3.80 1.66 14.17
N LEU A 74 -4.44 2.83 14.24
CA LEU A 74 -5.86 2.98 13.93
C LEU A 74 -6.15 2.67 12.46
N LEU A 75 -5.32 3.13 11.53
CA LEU A 75 -5.47 2.80 10.11
C LEU A 75 -5.35 1.30 9.85
N SER A 76 -4.38 0.65 10.47
CA SER A 76 -4.22 -0.81 10.37
C SER A 76 -5.42 -1.55 10.94
N PHE A 77 -5.97 -1.08 12.07
CA PHE A 77 -7.15 -1.67 12.70
C PHE A 77 -8.41 -1.58 11.83
N VAL A 78 -8.60 -0.47 11.11
CA VAL A 78 -9.74 -0.30 10.20
C VAL A 78 -9.49 -0.90 8.80
N GLY A 79 -8.40 -1.66 8.62
CA GLY A 79 -8.11 -2.39 7.38
C GLY A 79 -7.30 -1.62 6.34
N PHE A 80 -6.70 -0.49 6.72
CA PHE A 80 -5.83 0.31 5.84
C PHE A 80 -4.38 0.39 6.37
N PRO A 81 -3.59 -0.70 6.34
CA PRO A 81 -2.23 -0.72 6.88
C PRO A 81 -1.23 -0.01 5.93
N ILE A 82 -1.49 1.25 5.59
CA ILE A 82 -0.75 1.99 4.55
C ILE A 82 0.71 2.24 4.89
N PHE A 83 1.05 2.26 6.18
CA PHE A 83 2.43 2.48 6.67
C PHE A 83 3.16 1.18 7.00
N THR A 84 2.48 0.04 6.95
CA THR A 84 3.09 -1.26 7.24
C THR A 84 3.78 -1.78 5.99
N PRO A 85 5.10 -2.05 6.02
CA PRO A 85 5.80 -2.61 4.88
C PRO A 85 5.15 -3.92 4.41
N VAL A 86 5.10 -4.11 3.11
CA VAL A 86 4.87 -5.44 2.56
C VAL A 86 6.06 -6.27 3.00
N ALA A 87 5.83 -7.43 3.63
CA ALA A 87 6.90 -8.27 4.13
C ALA A 87 7.92 -8.52 3.00
N ALA A 88 9.12 -7.95 3.15
CA ALA A 88 10.18 -8.13 2.17
C ALA A 88 10.62 -9.59 2.21
N LEU A 89 10.73 -10.21 1.05
CA LEU A 89 11.41 -11.48 0.88
C LEU A 89 12.87 -11.32 1.27
N GLY A 90 13.23 -11.66 2.49
CA GLY A 90 14.61 -11.53 2.94
C GLY A 90 14.84 -11.80 4.42
N ASP A 91 13.81 -12.03 5.19
CA ASP A 91 13.98 -12.56 6.53
C ASP A 91 14.01 -14.10 6.41
N ASP A 92 15.16 -14.70 6.69
CA ASP A 92 15.45 -16.14 6.58
C ASP A 92 14.50 -17.08 7.36
N SER A 93 13.51 -16.51 8.04
CA SER A 93 12.48 -17.23 8.81
C SER A 93 11.20 -17.54 8.03
N ALA A 94 11.04 -17.06 6.77
CA ALA A 94 9.81 -17.19 5.98
C ALA A 94 9.97 -18.05 4.72
N GLN A 95 10.97 -18.94 4.67
CA GLN A 95 11.30 -19.74 3.47
C GLN A 95 10.31 -20.89 3.20
N ASP A 96 9.40 -21.20 4.14
CA ASP A 96 8.48 -22.34 4.03
C ASP A 96 7.10 -22.04 3.41
N ASP A 97 6.71 -20.76 3.22
CA ASP A 97 5.35 -20.39 2.82
C ASP A 97 5.25 -19.70 1.43
N CYS A 98 6.16 -20.00 0.51
CA CYS A 98 6.06 -19.51 -0.85
C CYS A 98 5.15 -20.41 -1.70
N PHE A 99 4.05 -19.83 -2.19
CA PHE A 99 3.11 -20.50 -3.08
C PHE A 99 3.47 -20.25 -4.54
N TYR A 100 3.34 -21.28 -5.37
CA TYR A 100 3.64 -21.20 -6.79
C TYR A 100 2.39 -21.58 -7.59
N ILE A 101 2.08 -20.80 -8.62
CA ILE A 101 1.04 -21.12 -9.59
C ILE A 101 1.68 -21.18 -10.96
N ARG A 102 1.65 -22.34 -11.59
CA ARG A 102 2.12 -22.56 -12.97
C ARG A 102 1.01 -23.20 -13.77
N TYR A 103 0.19 -22.38 -14.40
CA TYR A 103 -0.99 -22.83 -15.16
C TYR A 103 -1.36 -21.82 -16.23
N ARG A 104 -1.70 -22.28 -17.45
CA ARG A 104 -2.13 -21.42 -18.57
C ARG A 104 -1.20 -20.24 -18.86
N GLY A 105 0.09 -20.46 -18.89
CA GLY A 105 1.07 -19.40 -19.13
C GLY A 105 1.38 -18.53 -17.92
N ALA A 106 0.68 -18.72 -16.79
CA ALA A 106 1.03 -18.06 -15.54
C ALA A 106 2.29 -18.69 -14.91
N ASP A 107 3.15 -17.84 -14.35
CA ASP A 107 4.25 -18.23 -13.45
C ASP A 107 4.26 -17.24 -12.28
N VAL A 108 3.48 -17.55 -11.26
CA VAL A 108 3.23 -16.67 -10.11
C VAL A 108 3.93 -17.23 -8.88
N ARG A 109 4.61 -16.35 -8.18
CA ARG A 109 5.15 -16.59 -6.83
C ARG A 109 4.41 -15.68 -5.86
N ALA A 110 3.92 -16.23 -4.77
CA ALA A 110 3.20 -15.48 -3.77
C ALA A 110 3.50 -15.97 -2.36
N MET A 111 3.38 -15.10 -1.38
CA MET A 111 3.52 -15.41 0.04
C MET A 111 2.23 -15.04 0.76
N TYR A 112 1.77 -15.94 1.63
CA TYR A 112 0.64 -15.65 2.49
C TYR A 112 1.10 -14.93 3.76
N SER A 113 0.41 -13.87 4.12
CA SER A 113 0.66 -13.13 5.35
C SER A 113 -0.67 -12.84 6.06
N LYS A 114 -0.59 -12.38 7.30
CA LYS A 114 -1.77 -11.91 8.05
C LYS A 114 -2.55 -10.80 7.32
N ASP A 115 -1.91 -10.10 6.40
CA ASP A 115 -2.48 -9.00 5.64
C ASP A 115 -3.06 -9.44 4.28
N GLY A 116 -2.96 -10.73 3.94
CA GLY A 116 -3.44 -11.29 2.67
C GLY A 116 -2.39 -12.06 1.88
N MET A 117 -2.55 -12.11 0.56
CA MET A 117 -1.64 -12.80 -0.36
C MET A 117 -0.75 -11.77 -1.08
N ASN A 118 0.55 -11.83 -0.82
CA ASN A 118 1.53 -10.96 -1.45
C ASN A 118 2.09 -11.63 -2.71
N VAL A 119 1.71 -11.14 -3.89
CA VAL A 119 2.26 -11.58 -5.17
C VAL A 119 3.56 -10.84 -5.43
N LEU A 120 4.60 -11.60 -5.77
CA LEU A 120 5.95 -11.10 -5.89
C LEU A 120 6.22 -10.50 -7.26
N LYS A 121 7.11 -9.53 -7.29
CA LYS A 121 7.69 -8.99 -8.51
C LYS A 121 8.16 -10.12 -9.45
N ASP A 122 8.13 -9.86 -10.75
CA ASP A 122 8.46 -10.79 -11.83
C ASP A 122 7.50 -11.99 -11.97
N SER A 123 6.40 -12.01 -11.21
CA SER A 123 5.31 -12.96 -11.41
C SER A 123 4.52 -12.60 -12.66
N LYS A 124 4.19 -13.61 -13.48
CA LYS A 124 3.42 -13.47 -14.72
C LYS A 124 2.01 -14.00 -14.53
N ILE A 125 0.99 -13.20 -14.86
CA ILE A 125 -0.42 -13.62 -14.84
C ILE A 125 -0.74 -14.55 -16.01
N ALA A 126 -1.87 -15.28 -15.93
CA ALA A 126 -2.30 -16.18 -17.00
C ALA A 126 -2.64 -15.41 -18.30
N GLU A 127 -2.13 -15.91 -19.43
CA GLU A 127 -2.44 -15.35 -20.76
C GLU A 127 -3.86 -15.67 -21.20
N GLU A 128 -4.30 -16.91 -20.92
CA GLU A 128 -5.65 -17.38 -21.22
C GLU A 128 -6.51 -17.32 -19.97
N ALA A 129 -7.28 -16.29 -19.85
CA ALA A 129 -8.20 -16.16 -18.73
C ALA A 129 -9.66 -16.15 -19.19
N THR A 130 -10.51 -16.67 -18.33
CA THR A 130 -11.95 -16.49 -18.46
C THR A 130 -12.25 -14.99 -18.44
N ASN A 131 -12.88 -14.47 -19.51
CA ASN A 131 -13.27 -13.07 -19.61
C ASN A 131 -14.31 -12.72 -18.54
N SER A 132 -13.84 -12.45 -17.32
CA SER A 132 -14.66 -11.91 -16.25
C SER A 132 -14.47 -10.39 -16.23
N PHE A 133 -15.59 -9.65 -16.29
CA PHE A 133 -15.59 -8.20 -16.21
C PHE A 133 -14.87 -7.66 -14.96
N THR A 134 -14.99 -8.37 -13.83
CA THR A 134 -14.33 -8.02 -12.56
C THR A 134 -12.82 -8.18 -12.65
N ARG A 135 -12.37 -9.25 -13.31
CA ARG A 135 -10.94 -9.50 -13.53
C ARG A 135 -10.30 -8.43 -14.41
N GLN A 136 -10.92 -8.09 -15.52
CA GLN A 136 -10.38 -7.07 -16.42
C GLN A 136 -10.23 -5.73 -15.73
N LYS A 137 -11.22 -5.29 -14.97
CA LYS A 137 -11.13 -4.07 -14.17
C LYS A 137 -9.98 -4.09 -13.17
N LEU A 138 -9.72 -5.23 -12.53
CA LEU A 138 -8.62 -5.38 -11.58
C LEU A 138 -7.27 -5.29 -12.29
N ILE A 139 -7.12 -5.95 -13.44
CA ILE A 139 -5.91 -5.89 -14.27
C ILE A 139 -5.67 -4.45 -14.73
N ASP A 140 -6.67 -3.78 -15.28
CA ASP A 140 -6.57 -2.39 -15.76
C ASP A 140 -6.14 -1.45 -14.61
N LYS A 141 -6.68 -1.66 -13.41
CA LYS A 141 -6.28 -0.91 -12.21
C LYS A 141 -4.82 -1.17 -11.83
N LEU A 142 -4.37 -2.42 -11.84
CA LEU A 142 -2.98 -2.78 -11.52
C LEU A 142 -1.99 -2.18 -12.53
N ILE A 143 -2.36 -2.12 -13.81
CA ILE A 143 -1.55 -1.47 -14.85
C ILE A 143 -1.53 0.05 -14.62
N GLN A 144 -2.68 0.66 -14.39
CA GLN A 144 -2.80 2.09 -14.15
C GLN A 144 -2.02 2.55 -12.90
N ASP A 145 -2.02 1.73 -11.84
CA ASP A 145 -1.32 2.00 -10.58
C ASP A 145 0.18 1.63 -10.65
N GLY A 146 0.65 1.06 -11.77
CA GLY A 146 2.06 0.76 -12.02
C GLY A 146 2.58 -0.46 -11.24
N PHE A 147 1.74 -1.42 -10.95
CA PHE A 147 2.13 -2.71 -10.36
C PHE A 147 2.28 -3.81 -11.40
N LEU A 148 1.52 -3.74 -12.50
CA LEU A 148 1.54 -4.70 -13.58
C LEU A 148 1.90 -3.97 -14.88
N ASN A 149 2.70 -4.60 -15.75
CA ASN A 149 2.94 -4.09 -17.09
C ASN A 149 1.89 -4.61 -18.11
N GLU A 150 1.91 -4.06 -19.32
CA GLU A 150 0.96 -4.43 -20.40
C GLU A 150 1.08 -5.88 -20.85
N ILE A 151 2.21 -6.55 -20.59
CA ILE A 151 2.43 -7.96 -20.93
C ILE A 151 2.10 -8.91 -19.78
N GLY A 152 1.48 -8.39 -18.69
CA GLY A 152 1.00 -9.19 -17.56
C GLY A 152 2.08 -9.62 -16.57
N ILE A 153 3.17 -8.88 -16.43
CA ILE A 153 4.24 -9.17 -15.45
C ILE A 153 4.20 -8.11 -14.33
N PHE A 154 4.22 -8.57 -13.07
CA PHE A 154 4.33 -7.70 -11.93
C PHE A 154 5.71 -7.04 -11.87
N ILE A 155 5.74 -5.71 -11.92
CA ILE A 155 6.98 -4.91 -11.82
C ILE A 155 7.33 -4.53 -10.39
N ARG A 156 6.41 -4.78 -9.45
CA ARG A 156 6.54 -4.62 -7.99
C ARG A 156 5.71 -5.67 -7.29
N ASP A 157 6.06 -5.97 -6.02
CA ASP A 157 5.22 -6.78 -5.15
C ASP A 157 3.86 -6.12 -4.94
N TYR A 158 2.80 -6.93 -4.95
CA TYR A 158 1.45 -6.44 -4.70
C TYR A 158 0.72 -7.33 -3.70
N ASN A 159 0.13 -6.71 -2.68
CA ASN A 159 -0.66 -7.41 -1.68
C ASN A 159 -2.14 -7.42 -2.04
N PHE A 160 -2.69 -8.60 -2.26
CA PHE A 160 -4.13 -8.82 -2.38
C PHE A 160 -4.72 -9.10 -1.01
N SER A 161 -5.89 -8.53 -0.71
CA SER A 161 -6.59 -8.72 0.57
C SER A 161 -6.96 -10.18 0.86
N SER A 162 -7.00 -11.04 -0.17
CA SER A 162 -7.29 -12.46 -0.02
C SER A 162 -6.62 -13.30 -1.10
N PRO A 163 -6.33 -14.59 -0.83
CA PRO A 163 -5.81 -15.54 -1.82
C PRO A 163 -6.75 -15.71 -3.02
N SER A 164 -8.07 -15.69 -2.80
CA SER A 164 -9.04 -15.82 -3.89
C SER A 164 -9.02 -14.63 -4.84
N THR A 165 -8.80 -13.41 -4.34
CA THR A 165 -8.61 -12.24 -5.19
C THR A 165 -7.31 -12.32 -5.98
N ALA A 166 -6.22 -12.77 -5.35
CA ALA A 166 -4.93 -12.98 -6.02
C ALA A 166 -5.04 -14.03 -7.13
N SER A 167 -5.74 -15.14 -6.90
CA SER A 167 -5.92 -16.21 -7.89
C SER A 167 -6.86 -15.85 -9.04
N SER A 168 -7.61 -14.75 -8.94
CA SER A 168 -8.51 -14.27 -9.98
C SER A 168 -7.81 -13.40 -11.05
N VAL A 169 -6.56 -13.05 -10.85
CA VAL A 169 -5.71 -12.28 -11.78
C VAL A 169 -4.80 -13.20 -12.56
#